data_8c630dcf624fba2a1a21dcf5ff00e55b
#
_entry.id   8c630dcf624fba2a1a21dcf5ff00e55b
#
_cell.length_a   1.000
_cell.length_b   1.000
_cell.length_c   1.000
_cell.angle_alpha   90.00
_cell.angle_beta   90.00
_cell.angle_gamma   90.00
#
_symmetry.space_group_name_H-M   'P 1'
#
loop_
_entity.id
_entity.type
_entity.pdbx_description
1 polymer ?
#
loop_
_entity_poly.entity_id
_entity_poly.type
_entity_poly.pdbx_seq_one_letter_code
_entity_poly.pdbx_strand_id
1 'polypeptide(L)'
;MQTKKQKLETAAKPEWESVKIYDAYTNEEKEAIYHFRYQIHIGEMKRIIPSTDHYRKVIIDELDSWSQQAYAKLADGRIVGAVRATFGKASDFPTGLAHIFQLARFQKFSPNSKNICFGTKMMVDPLYRKTPVFFQLLTHCYKFLREHNIQFNLSGCNPYLLPMYEQLGYQSFAPGFQDPGYGFVVPILLMPEDIEHLTAIRSPYLRIAKKYTNSTAAREWFLANFPEASRYPVGIFTSKQKRWDFVKQRINHPLSALSTLNENEVKKLLHIATPVECRQGSEFIRQGDVCNELNLLITGVMRIASQVGEVSQAKCGDIIGTVGLFAQTHHQVDATAVADCEILTISRIAFEKLQRFQPDLGRKLRLSLSREDQ
;
A
#
# COMPACT_ATOMS: atom_id res chain seq x y z
N MET A 1 34.31 13.68 -52.57
CA MET A 1 33.23 13.07 -51.84
C MET A 1 33.72 12.76 -50.42
N GLN A 2 33.44 13.65 -49.48
CA GLN A 2 33.76 13.45 -48.07
C GLN A 2 32.45 13.13 -47.37
N THR A 3 32.28 11.88 -46.94
CA THR A 3 31.16 11.39 -46.13
C THR A 3 31.28 11.92 -44.70
N LYS A 4 30.40 12.83 -44.33
CA LYS A 4 30.19 13.27 -42.93
C LYS A 4 29.64 12.08 -42.14
N LYS A 5 30.49 11.46 -41.31
CA LYS A 5 30.03 10.64 -40.19
C LYS A 5 29.40 11.61 -39.14
N GLN A 6 28.06 11.67 -39.13
CA GLN A 6 27.34 12.23 -37.97
C GLN A 6 27.68 11.40 -36.76
N LYS A 7 28.37 12.02 -35.75
CA LYS A 7 28.43 11.50 -34.42
C LYS A 7 27.01 11.44 -33.89
N LEU A 8 26.50 10.22 -33.60
CA LEU A 8 25.36 10.06 -32.71
C LEU A 8 25.75 10.69 -31.38
N GLU A 9 25.15 11.79 -31.01
CA GLU A 9 25.15 12.29 -29.65
C GLU A 9 24.56 11.18 -28.78
N THR A 10 25.37 10.62 -27.92
CA THR A 10 24.93 9.67 -26.87
C THR A 10 23.96 10.43 -25.99
N ALA A 11 22.68 10.11 -26.08
CA ALA A 11 21.65 10.65 -25.18
C ALA A 11 22.17 10.52 -23.73
N ALA A 12 22.14 11.62 -22.96
CA ALA A 12 22.56 11.61 -21.58
C ALA A 12 21.77 10.52 -20.83
N LYS A 13 22.50 9.71 -20.07
CA LYS A 13 21.86 8.65 -19.27
C LYS A 13 20.81 9.28 -18.35
N PRO A 14 19.64 8.66 -18.18
CA PRO A 14 18.63 9.17 -17.26
C PRO A 14 19.22 9.34 -15.85
N GLU A 15 18.90 10.43 -15.19
CA GLU A 15 19.46 10.78 -13.88
C GLU A 15 19.29 9.67 -12.82
N TRP A 16 18.19 8.91 -12.88
CA TRP A 16 17.92 7.78 -11.98
C TRP A 16 18.92 6.61 -12.12
N GLU A 17 19.67 6.51 -13.23
CA GLU A 17 20.74 5.50 -13.35
C GLU A 17 21.94 5.77 -12.44
N SER A 18 22.08 7.01 -11.96
CA SER A 18 23.11 7.38 -11.00
C SER A 18 22.75 7.06 -9.54
N VAL A 19 21.48 6.65 -9.29
CA VAL A 19 20.99 6.38 -7.94
C VAL A 19 21.71 5.19 -7.33
N LYS A 20 22.19 5.36 -6.10
CA LYS A 20 22.72 4.29 -5.25
C LYS A 20 21.95 4.22 -3.94
N ILE A 21 21.86 3.00 -3.39
CA ILE A 21 21.20 2.76 -2.10
C ILE A 21 22.29 2.66 -1.03
N TYR A 22 22.06 3.33 0.08
CA TYR A 22 22.92 3.38 1.25
C TYR A 22 22.14 3.07 2.52
N ASP A 23 22.79 2.49 3.51
CA ASP A 23 22.32 2.43 4.88
C ASP A 23 22.79 3.66 5.65
N ALA A 24 21.91 4.24 6.48
CA ALA A 24 22.25 5.40 7.29
C ALA A 24 22.87 4.97 8.61
N TYR A 25 24.12 5.33 8.82
CA TYR A 25 24.88 5.04 10.05
C TYR A 25 25.08 6.29 10.90
N THR A 26 25.25 7.46 10.29
CA THR A 26 25.52 8.70 11.02
C THR A 26 24.25 9.46 11.36
N ASN A 27 24.32 10.35 12.36
CA ASN A 27 23.20 11.21 12.72
C ASN A 27 22.84 12.18 11.59
N GLU A 28 23.82 12.65 10.83
CA GLU A 28 23.64 13.54 9.69
C GLU A 28 22.84 12.85 8.56
N GLU A 29 23.16 11.59 8.27
CA GLU A 29 22.41 10.79 7.29
C GLU A 29 20.96 10.55 7.73
N LYS A 30 20.76 10.23 9.01
CA LYS A 30 19.41 10.04 9.58
C LYS A 30 18.61 11.35 9.55
N GLU A 31 19.23 12.47 9.93
CA GLU A 31 18.59 13.78 9.90
C GLU A 31 18.18 14.16 8.47
N ALA A 32 19.03 13.91 7.47
CA ALA A 32 18.70 14.13 6.07
C ALA A 32 17.47 13.28 5.61
N ILE A 33 17.36 12.04 6.08
CA ILE A 33 16.19 11.19 5.83
C ILE A 33 14.95 11.76 6.52
N TYR A 34 15.05 12.29 7.74
CA TYR A 34 13.93 12.89 8.47
C TYR A 34 13.40 14.15 7.80
N HIS A 35 14.28 14.97 7.22
CA HIS A 35 13.91 16.10 6.37
C HIS A 35 13.23 15.63 5.07
N PHE A 36 13.76 14.59 4.42
CA PHE A 36 13.14 14.03 3.22
C PHE A 36 11.73 13.50 3.51
N ARG A 37 11.49 12.84 4.66
CA ARG A 37 10.15 12.43 5.09
C ARG A 37 9.21 13.62 5.20
N TYR A 38 9.66 14.72 5.80
CA TYR A 38 8.86 15.94 5.92
C TYR A 38 8.50 16.52 4.55
N GLN A 39 9.46 16.61 3.63
CA GLN A 39 9.22 17.09 2.27
C GLN A 39 8.14 16.29 1.56
N ILE A 40 8.16 14.96 1.67
CA ILE A 40 7.18 14.08 1.02
C ILE A 40 5.82 14.16 1.74
N HIS A 41 5.78 13.89 3.04
CA HIS A 41 4.48 13.76 3.72
C HIS A 41 3.76 15.09 3.91
N ILE A 42 4.47 16.14 4.33
CA ILE A 42 3.88 17.45 4.59
C ILE A 42 3.93 18.33 3.33
N GLY A 43 5.07 18.37 2.68
CA GLY A 43 5.29 19.23 1.51
C GLY A 43 4.46 18.81 0.30
N GLU A 44 4.53 17.54 -0.10
CA GLU A 44 3.89 17.01 -1.29
C GLU A 44 2.49 16.44 -1.01
N MET A 45 2.38 15.50 -0.04
CA MET A 45 1.14 14.78 0.20
C MET A 45 0.13 15.56 1.07
N LYS A 46 0.56 16.65 1.71
CA LYS A 46 -0.28 17.49 2.60
C LYS A 46 -0.91 16.69 3.75
N ARG A 47 -0.23 15.66 4.25
CA ARG A 47 -0.69 14.85 5.37
C ARG A 47 -0.49 15.59 6.70
N ILE A 48 -1.33 15.26 7.66
CA ILE A 48 -1.17 15.68 9.06
C ILE A 48 -0.61 14.49 9.82
N ILE A 49 0.68 14.54 10.21
CA ILE A 49 1.35 13.45 10.92
C ILE A 49 1.68 13.90 12.34
N PRO A 50 1.19 13.22 13.40
CA PRO A 50 1.38 13.64 14.79
C PRO A 50 2.84 13.82 15.20
N SER A 51 3.75 12.99 14.68
CA SER A 51 5.20 13.04 14.99
C SER A 51 6.01 14.09 14.18
N THR A 52 5.32 15.12 13.66
CA THR A 52 5.95 16.16 12.86
C THR A 52 6.51 17.29 13.72
N ASP A 53 7.80 17.57 13.59
CA ASP A 53 8.42 18.80 14.07
C ASP A 53 8.44 19.83 12.91
N HIS A 54 7.50 20.77 12.94
CA HIS A 54 7.37 21.79 11.90
C HIS A 54 8.47 22.85 11.95
N TYR A 55 9.09 23.07 13.12
CA TYR A 55 10.20 24.02 13.28
C TYR A 55 11.49 23.48 12.63
N ARG A 56 11.85 22.24 12.97
CA ARG A 56 12.99 21.55 12.37
C ARG A 56 12.69 21.00 10.97
N LYS A 57 11.42 20.93 10.58
CA LYS A 57 10.95 20.30 9.33
C LYS A 57 11.37 18.84 9.21
N VAL A 58 11.17 18.05 10.26
CA VAL A 58 11.48 16.62 10.32
C VAL A 58 10.28 15.80 10.77
N ILE A 59 10.28 14.51 10.42
CA ILE A 59 9.34 13.51 10.95
C ILE A 59 10.14 12.40 11.60
N ILE A 60 10.01 12.28 12.92
CA ILE A 60 10.71 11.29 13.76
C ILE A 60 9.68 10.66 14.69
N ASP A 61 9.72 9.35 14.87
CA ASP A 61 8.91 8.64 15.85
C ASP A 61 9.76 7.71 16.73
N GLU A 62 9.16 7.09 17.73
CA GLU A 62 9.85 6.27 18.72
C GLU A 62 10.68 5.11 18.14
N LEU A 63 10.27 4.56 16.99
CA LEU A 63 10.98 3.46 16.34
C LEU A 63 12.30 3.90 15.70
N ASP A 64 12.48 5.19 15.43
CA ASP A 64 13.69 5.69 14.75
C ASP A 64 14.96 5.54 15.57
N SER A 65 14.84 5.47 16.90
CA SER A 65 15.97 5.35 17.82
C SER A 65 16.74 4.02 17.66
N TRP A 66 16.09 2.97 17.18
CA TRP A 66 16.65 1.61 17.07
C TRP A 66 16.39 0.91 15.72
N SER A 67 16.00 1.68 14.73
CA SER A 67 15.74 1.21 13.36
C SER A 67 16.96 1.33 12.47
N GLN A 68 17.06 0.40 11.51
CA GLN A 68 17.90 0.57 10.34
C GLN A 68 17.14 1.37 9.29
N GLN A 69 17.82 2.37 8.71
CA GLN A 69 17.26 3.19 7.65
C GLN A 69 18.10 3.07 6.39
N ALA A 70 17.44 2.88 5.25
CA ALA A 70 18.10 2.90 3.95
C ALA A 70 17.55 4.05 3.10
N TYR A 71 18.42 4.63 2.27
CA TYR A 71 18.04 5.75 1.41
C TYR A 71 18.67 5.65 0.02
N ALA A 72 17.94 6.15 -0.95
CA ALA A 72 18.35 6.27 -2.34
C ALA A 72 18.89 7.68 -2.58
N LYS A 73 20.13 7.79 -3.08
CA LYS A 73 20.82 9.06 -3.29
C LYS A 73 21.34 9.17 -4.71
N LEU A 74 21.17 10.32 -5.34
CA LEU A 74 21.76 10.70 -6.62
C LEU A 74 23.25 11.05 -6.47
N ALA A 75 23.95 11.18 -7.59
CA ALA A 75 25.36 11.55 -7.61
C ALA A 75 25.62 12.96 -7.06
N ASP A 76 24.66 13.87 -7.15
CA ASP A 76 24.72 15.24 -6.60
C ASP A 76 24.42 15.32 -5.10
N GLY A 77 24.12 14.18 -4.44
CA GLY A 77 23.86 14.09 -3.01
C GLY A 77 22.37 14.18 -2.62
N ARG A 78 21.45 14.49 -3.52
CA ARG A 78 20.01 14.55 -3.22
C ARG A 78 19.45 13.17 -2.86
N ILE A 79 18.66 13.10 -1.77
CA ILE A 79 17.88 11.90 -1.40
C ILE A 79 16.62 11.89 -2.24
N VAL A 80 16.35 10.77 -2.91
CA VAL A 80 15.18 10.58 -3.79
C VAL A 80 14.30 9.40 -3.36
N GLY A 81 14.67 8.75 -2.25
CA GLY A 81 13.86 7.70 -1.66
C GLY A 81 14.41 7.27 -0.30
N ALA A 82 13.54 6.76 0.56
CA ALA A 82 13.93 6.25 1.88
C ALA A 82 12.98 5.14 2.33
N VAL A 83 13.47 4.30 3.24
CA VAL A 83 12.72 3.24 3.91
C VAL A 83 13.31 2.94 5.27
N ARG A 84 12.49 2.52 6.22
CA ARG A 84 12.88 2.12 7.56
C ARG A 84 12.55 0.66 7.80
N ALA A 85 13.48 -0.09 8.37
CA ALA A 85 13.32 -1.44 8.88
C ALA A 85 13.60 -1.46 10.39
N THR A 86 12.59 -1.80 11.19
CA THR A 86 12.70 -1.93 12.64
C THR A 86 12.53 -3.41 12.99
N PHE A 87 13.53 -4.06 13.55
CA PHE A 87 13.47 -5.50 13.82
C PHE A 87 13.76 -5.84 15.27
N GLY A 88 13.10 -6.87 15.75
CA GLY A 88 13.18 -7.28 17.15
C GLY A 88 12.33 -8.49 17.49
N LYS A 89 12.17 -8.74 18.78
CA LYS A 89 11.16 -9.64 19.35
C LYS A 89 9.82 -8.93 19.39
N ALA A 90 8.72 -9.67 19.49
CA ALA A 90 7.39 -9.07 19.65
C ALA A 90 7.28 -8.11 20.85
N SER A 91 8.00 -8.41 21.95
CA SER A 91 8.04 -7.59 23.16
C SER A 91 8.83 -6.28 23.04
N ASP A 92 9.66 -6.14 22.01
CA ASP A 92 10.50 -4.96 21.83
C ASP A 92 9.72 -3.78 21.22
N PHE A 93 8.54 -4.07 20.64
CA PHE A 93 7.72 -3.06 19.96
C PHE A 93 6.73 -2.37 20.91
N PRO A 94 6.35 -1.10 20.63
CA PRO A 94 5.37 -0.37 21.42
C PRO A 94 4.04 -1.10 21.54
N THR A 95 3.38 -1.03 22.69
CA THR A 95 2.15 -1.78 23.00
C THR A 95 1.03 -1.53 21.97
N GLY A 96 0.84 -0.28 21.55
CA GLY A 96 -0.17 0.06 20.55
C GLY A 96 0.07 -0.65 19.21
N LEU A 97 1.32 -0.61 18.72
CA LEU A 97 1.74 -1.31 17.51
C LEU A 97 1.61 -2.83 17.66
N ALA A 98 2.05 -3.37 18.82
CA ALA A 98 1.95 -4.78 19.14
C ALA A 98 0.51 -5.30 19.15
N HIS A 99 -0.44 -4.49 19.63
CA HIS A 99 -1.86 -4.83 19.62
C HIS A 99 -2.43 -4.84 18.19
N ILE A 100 -2.23 -3.75 17.44
CA ILE A 100 -2.74 -3.60 16.06
C ILE A 100 -2.26 -4.75 15.17
N PHE A 101 -0.97 -5.08 15.23
CA PHE A 101 -0.35 -6.11 14.41
C PHE A 101 -0.36 -7.50 15.07
N GLN A 102 -1.05 -7.67 16.21
CA GLN A 102 -1.24 -8.95 16.91
C GLN A 102 0.09 -9.66 17.25
N LEU A 103 1.13 -8.92 17.65
CA LEU A 103 2.49 -9.45 17.81
C LEU A 103 2.58 -10.56 18.87
N ALA A 104 1.70 -10.55 19.89
CA ALA A 104 1.63 -11.63 20.89
C ALA A 104 1.37 -13.01 20.27
N ARG A 105 0.69 -13.08 19.11
CA ARG A 105 0.51 -14.33 18.35
C ARG A 105 1.83 -14.76 17.72
N PHE A 106 2.54 -13.85 17.03
CA PHE A 106 3.82 -14.13 16.37
C PHE A 106 4.91 -14.54 17.36
N GLN A 107 4.87 -14.04 18.59
CA GLN A 107 5.81 -14.43 19.66
C GLN A 107 5.80 -15.94 19.93
N LYS A 108 4.69 -16.63 19.68
CA LYS A 108 4.57 -18.09 19.87
C LYS A 108 5.38 -18.91 18.87
N PHE A 109 5.73 -18.34 17.71
CA PHE A 109 6.56 -19.03 16.72
C PHE A 109 8.00 -19.23 17.22
N SER A 110 8.61 -18.18 17.77
CA SER A 110 9.97 -18.24 18.31
C SER A 110 10.16 -17.18 19.40
N PRO A 111 9.82 -17.47 20.64
CA PRO A 111 9.69 -16.46 21.72
C PRO A 111 10.95 -15.62 21.99
N ASN A 112 12.13 -16.21 21.74
CA ASN A 112 13.42 -15.59 22.05
C ASN A 112 14.15 -15.03 20.83
N SER A 113 13.60 -15.17 19.63
CA SER A 113 14.24 -14.74 18.39
C SER A 113 13.82 -13.33 17.98
N LYS A 114 14.76 -12.54 17.45
CA LYS A 114 14.48 -11.26 16.77
C LYS A 114 14.08 -11.54 15.32
N ASN A 115 12.94 -12.17 15.13
CA ASN A 115 12.48 -12.70 13.83
C ASN A 115 11.37 -11.85 13.19
N ILE A 116 10.97 -10.75 13.84
CA ILE A 116 9.97 -9.81 13.35
C ILE A 116 10.65 -8.55 12.87
N CYS A 117 10.25 -8.05 11.72
CA CYS A 117 10.62 -6.74 11.20
C CYS A 117 9.37 -5.93 10.84
N PHE A 118 9.39 -4.64 11.12
CA PHE A 118 8.46 -3.66 10.58
C PHE A 118 9.12 -2.85 9.48
N GLY A 119 8.68 -3.06 8.23
CA GLY A 119 9.03 -2.22 7.09
C GLY A 119 8.09 -1.02 7.02
N THR A 120 8.60 0.18 7.29
CA THR A 120 7.80 1.41 7.35
C THR A 120 8.50 2.58 6.65
N LYS A 121 7.79 3.73 6.55
CA LYS A 121 8.33 4.97 5.99
C LYS A 121 8.95 4.79 4.58
N MET A 122 8.38 3.86 3.76
CA MET A 122 8.77 3.73 2.36
C MET A 122 8.23 4.90 1.57
N MET A 123 9.14 5.65 0.95
CA MET A 123 8.77 6.79 0.11
C MET A 123 9.78 7.01 -1.01
N VAL A 124 9.29 7.56 -2.10
CA VAL A 124 10.10 7.95 -3.27
C VAL A 124 9.63 9.32 -3.74
N ASP A 125 10.58 10.18 -4.06
CA ASP A 125 10.32 11.49 -4.63
C ASP A 125 9.41 11.39 -5.87
N PRO A 126 8.40 12.25 -6.03
CA PRO A 126 7.44 12.20 -7.14
C PRO A 126 8.06 12.05 -8.52
N LEU A 127 9.19 12.73 -8.77
CA LEU A 127 9.90 12.68 -10.06
C LEU A 127 10.50 11.30 -10.36
N TYR A 128 10.74 10.48 -9.31
CA TYR A 128 11.39 9.17 -9.42
C TYR A 128 10.43 7.98 -9.19
N ARG A 129 9.13 8.20 -8.92
CA ARG A 129 8.16 7.12 -8.62
C ARG A 129 7.94 6.12 -9.75
N LYS A 130 8.15 6.50 -11.01
CA LYS A 130 7.98 5.61 -12.18
C LYS A 130 9.31 5.04 -12.67
N THR A 131 10.36 5.14 -11.85
CA THR A 131 11.71 4.66 -12.13
C THR A 131 12.03 3.41 -11.30
N PRO A 132 13.15 2.72 -11.53
CA PRO A 132 13.58 1.57 -10.71
C PRO A 132 13.90 1.87 -9.24
N VAL A 133 13.98 3.12 -8.81
CA VAL A 133 14.40 3.52 -7.44
C VAL A 133 13.58 2.81 -6.35
N PHE A 134 12.26 2.75 -6.52
CA PHE A 134 11.38 2.04 -5.58
C PHE A 134 11.76 0.56 -5.43
N PHE A 135 11.96 -0.15 -6.54
CA PHE A 135 12.35 -1.56 -6.51
C PHE A 135 13.78 -1.78 -6.00
N GLN A 136 14.69 -0.82 -6.22
CA GLN A 136 16.04 -0.90 -5.68
C GLN A 136 16.02 -0.82 -4.15
N LEU A 137 15.25 0.11 -3.56
CA LEU A 137 15.04 0.20 -2.11
C LEU A 137 14.42 -1.07 -1.54
N LEU A 138 13.33 -1.56 -2.13
CA LEU A 138 12.66 -2.80 -1.69
C LEU A 138 13.58 -4.03 -1.81
N THR A 139 14.37 -4.11 -2.87
CA THR A 139 15.35 -5.18 -3.06
C THR A 139 16.44 -5.14 -1.99
N HIS A 140 16.90 -3.95 -1.63
CA HIS A 140 17.86 -3.74 -0.55
C HIS A 140 17.28 -4.20 0.79
N CYS A 141 16.05 -3.77 1.12
CA CYS A 141 15.35 -4.24 2.32
C CYS A 141 15.15 -5.75 2.34
N TYR A 142 14.75 -6.36 1.20
CA TYR A 142 14.56 -7.80 1.17
C TYR A 142 15.86 -8.58 1.45
N LYS A 143 17.00 -8.12 0.94
CA LYS A 143 18.32 -8.69 1.29
C LYS A 143 18.58 -8.58 2.79
N PHE A 144 18.36 -7.40 3.37
CA PHE A 144 18.49 -7.17 4.81
C PHE A 144 17.65 -8.18 5.62
N LEU A 145 16.37 -8.40 5.24
CA LEU A 145 15.51 -9.38 5.91
C LEU A 145 16.14 -10.80 5.89
N ARG A 146 16.71 -11.19 4.75
CA ARG A 146 17.34 -12.53 4.57
C ARG A 146 18.64 -12.66 5.37
N GLU A 147 19.45 -11.63 5.39
CA GLU A 147 20.74 -11.58 6.11
C GLU A 147 20.55 -11.59 7.64
N HIS A 148 19.41 -11.05 8.13
CA HIS A 148 19.05 -11.02 9.55
C HIS A 148 18.10 -12.15 9.98
N ASN A 149 17.85 -13.14 9.11
CA ASN A 149 16.96 -14.28 9.40
C ASN A 149 15.57 -13.84 9.87
N ILE A 150 15.04 -12.75 9.29
CA ILE A 150 13.69 -12.28 9.58
C ILE A 150 12.67 -13.25 8.98
N GLN A 151 11.77 -13.76 9.82
CA GLN A 151 10.72 -14.70 9.42
C GLN A 151 9.43 -13.99 9.02
N PHE A 152 9.14 -12.87 9.67
CA PHE A 152 7.92 -12.08 9.49
C PHE A 152 8.26 -10.61 9.28
N ASN A 153 8.04 -10.11 8.08
CA ASN A 153 8.14 -8.68 7.82
C ASN A 153 6.75 -8.07 7.73
N LEU A 154 6.37 -7.37 8.78
CA LEU A 154 5.09 -6.69 8.93
C LEU A 154 5.17 -5.28 8.36
N SER A 155 4.06 -4.81 7.84
CA SER A 155 3.91 -3.43 7.37
C SER A 155 2.43 -3.05 7.36
N GLY A 156 2.14 -1.78 7.11
CA GLY A 156 0.80 -1.31 6.83
C GLY A 156 0.79 -0.53 5.52
N CYS A 157 -0.27 -0.67 4.74
CA CYS A 157 -0.43 0.13 3.53
C CYS A 157 -1.87 0.61 3.35
N ASN A 158 -2.04 1.75 2.70
CA ASN A 158 -3.37 2.18 2.29
C ASN A 158 -3.95 1.19 1.25
N PRO A 159 -5.27 0.98 1.20
CA PRO A 159 -5.92 0.02 0.31
C PRO A 159 -5.51 0.14 -1.16
N TYR A 160 -5.34 1.36 -1.66
CA TYR A 160 -4.95 1.61 -3.05
C TYR A 160 -3.52 1.15 -3.40
N LEU A 161 -2.67 0.84 -2.41
CA LEU A 161 -1.31 0.31 -2.60
C LEU A 161 -1.25 -1.21 -2.48
N LEU A 162 -2.27 -1.84 -1.93
CA LEU A 162 -2.28 -3.28 -1.62
C LEU A 162 -1.91 -4.16 -2.82
N PRO A 163 -2.44 -3.95 -4.06
CA PRO A 163 -2.07 -4.78 -5.21
C PRO A 163 -0.56 -4.76 -5.54
N MET A 164 0.10 -3.63 -5.27
CA MET A 164 1.54 -3.50 -5.47
C MET A 164 2.31 -4.35 -4.44
N TYR A 165 1.90 -4.31 -3.18
CA TYR A 165 2.52 -5.10 -2.12
C TYR A 165 2.23 -6.60 -2.29
N GLU A 166 1.03 -6.99 -2.71
CA GLU A 166 0.69 -8.39 -3.05
C GLU A 166 1.59 -8.93 -4.15
N GLN A 167 1.91 -8.13 -5.16
CA GLN A 167 2.83 -8.51 -6.22
C GLN A 167 4.27 -8.75 -5.72
N LEU A 168 4.66 -8.13 -4.61
CA LEU A 168 5.94 -8.36 -3.93
C LEU A 168 5.93 -9.64 -3.08
N GLY A 169 4.77 -10.11 -2.65
CA GLY A 169 4.60 -11.30 -1.79
C GLY A 169 3.96 -11.02 -0.45
N TYR A 170 3.58 -9.77 -0.19
CA TYR A 170 2.82 -9.46 1.01
C TYR A 170 1.39 -9.98 0.90
N GLN A 171 0.79 -10.29 2.05
CA GLN A 171 -0.61 -10.68 2.17
C GLN A 171 -1.24 -9.96 3.36
N SER A 172 -2.52 -9.61 3.25
CA SER A 172 -3.29 -9.10 4.39
C SER A 172 -3.48 -10.22 5.41
N PHE A 173 -3.40 -9.90 6.71
CA PHE A 173 -3.50 -10.91 7.77
C PHE A 173 -4.35 -10.48 8.97
N ALA A 174 -4.71 -9.21 9.05
CA ALA A 174 -5.51 -8.64 10.12
C ALA A 174 -6.46 -7.56 9.55
N PRO A 175 -7.53 -7.22 10.28
CA PRO A 175 -8.42 -6.13 9.89
C PRO A 175 -7.68 -4.81 9.73
N GLY A 176 -8.15 -3.97 8.80
CA GLY A 176 -7.67 -2.62 8.66
C GLY A 176 -8.01 -1.74 9.87
N PHE A 177 -7.26 -0.69 10.05
CA PHE A 177 -7.41 0.28 11.14
C PHE A 177 -7.15 1.71 10.64
N GLN A 178 -7.63 2.69 11.38
CA GLN A 178 -7.37 4.10 11.09
C GLN A 178 -6.08 4.53 11.78
N ASP A 179 -5.10 4.96 10.99
CA ASP A 179 -3.85 5.57 11.46
C ASP A 179 -3.98 7.09 11.45
N PRO A 180 -3.56 7.79 12.53
CA PRO A 180 -3.73 9.25 12.63
C PRO A 180 -3.01 10.05 11.53
N GLY A 181 -1.95 9.50 10.92
CA GLY A 181 -1.14 10.19 9.90
C GLY A 181 -1.31 9.63 8.49
N TYR A 182 -1.80 8.39 8.37
CA TYR A 182 -1.84 7.66 7.09
C TYR A 182 -3.26 7.34 6.60
N GLY A 183 -4.31 7.64 7.40
CA GLY A 183 -5.67 7.26 7.08
C GLY A 183 -5.92 5.77 7.29
N PHE A 184 -6.86 5.17 6.57
CA PHE A 184 -7.14 3.73 6.71
C PHE A 184 -5.97 2.89 6.18
N VAL A 185 -5.48 1.98 7.03
CA VAL A 185 -4.31 1.14 6.79
C VAL A 185 -4.68 -0.33 6.92
N VAL A 186 -4.25 -1.13 5.97
CA VAL A 186 -4.39 -2.59 5.99
C VAL A 186 -3.08 -3.20 6.49
N PRO A 187 -3.08 -3.99 7.57
CA PRO A 187 -1.91 -4.75 8.02
C PRO A 187 -1.53 -5.82 6.99
N ILE A 188 -0.27 -5.82 6.59
CA ILE A 188 0.28 -6.75 5.61
C ILE A 188 1.53 -7.46 6.15
N LEU A 189 1.74 -8.68 5.70
CA LEU A 189 2.82 -9.57 6.11
C LEU A 189 3.53 -10.14 4.87
N LEU A 190 4.85 -10.09 4.86
CA LEU A 190 5.72 -10.86 3.98
C LEU A 190 6.47 -11.90 4.82
N MET A 191 6.48 -13.14 4.38
CA MET A 191 7.34 -14.21 4.88
C MET A 191 8.52 -14.37 3.90
N PRO A 192 9.71 -13.82 4.22
CA PRO A 192 10.81 -13.74 3.24
C PRO A 192 11.36 -15.10 2.77
N GLU A 193 11.09 -16.18 3.52
CA GLU A 193 11.52 -17.54 3.19
C GLU A 193 10.49 -18.35 2.41
N ASP A 194 9.26 -17.86 2.25
CA ASP A 194 8.19 -18.56 1.53
C ASP A 194 8.41 -18.52 0.01
N ILE A 195 9.37 -19.34 -0.45
CA ILE A 195 9.73 -19.39 -1.86
C ILE A 195 8.60 -19.94 -2.75
N GLU A 196 7.71 -20.76 -2.20
CA GLU A 196 6.56 -21.29 -2.94
C GLU A 196 5.58 -20.19 -3.28
N HIS A 197 5.22 -19.35 -2.29
CA HIS A 197 4.36 -18.19 -2.51
C HIS A 197 4.99 -17.19 -3.48
N LEU A 198 6.27 -16.83 -3.26
CA LEU A 198 7.00 -15.94 -4.15
C LEU A 198 7.07 -16.46 -5.60
N THR A 199 7.15 -17.79 -5.78
CA THR A 199 7.12 -18.41 -7.11
C THR A 199 5.73 -18.34 -7.73
N ALA A 200 4.69 -18.69 -6.96
CA ALA A 200 3.30 -18.70 -7.43
C ALA A 200 2.84 -17.34 -7.96
N ILE A 201 3.23 -16.26 -7.28
CA ILE A 201 2.88 -14.88 -7.69
C ILE A 201 3.90 -14.25 -8.65
N ARG A 202 5.00 -14.94 -8.96
CA ARG A 202 6.13 -14.41 -9.75
C ARG A 202 6.71 -13.12 -9.14
N SER A 203 6.92 -13.16 -7.82
CA SER A 203 7.46 -12.00 -7.10
C SER A 203 8.81 -11.54 -7.67
N PRO A 204 9.06 -10.23 -7.77
CA PRO A 204 10.39 -9.73 -8.14
C PRO A 204 11.49 -10.10 -7.13
N TYR A 205 11.12 -10.49 -5.89
CA TYR A 205 12.08 -11.00 -4.90
C TYR A 205 12.58 -12.41 -5.18
N LEU A 206 11.90 -13.20 -6.02
CA LEU A 206 12.21 -14.62 -6.28
C LEU A 206 13.66 -14.84 -6.70
N ARG A 207 14.21 -13.94 -7.54
CA ARG A 207 15.62 -14.04 -8.00
C ARG A 207 16.61 -13.92 -6.83
N ILE A 208 16.26 -13.16 -5.80
CA ILE A 208 17.09 -12.97 -4.60
C ILE A 208 16.84 -14.13 -3.64
N ALA A 209 15.58 -14.49 -3.39
CA ALA A 209 15.19 -15.59 -2.51
C ALA A 209 15.93 -16.90 -2.84
N LYS A 210 16.09 -17.21 -4.12
CA LYS A 210 16.82 -18.41 -4.61
C LYS A 210 18.30 -18.45 -4.24
N LYS A 211 18.88 -17.35 -3.75
CA LYS A 211 20.30 -17.31 -3.32
C LYS A 211 20.48 -17.67 -1.84
N TYR A 212 19.39 -17.83 -1.09
CA TYR A 212 19.39 -18.14 0.33
C TYR A 212 18.76 -19.50 0.58
N THR A 213 19.06 -20.09 1.74
CA THR A 213 18.33 -21.24 2.26
C THR A 213 16.90 -20.81 2.59
N ASN A 214 15.90 -21.56 2.13
CA ASN A 214 14.50 -21.26 2.35
C ASN A 214 13.86 -22.32 3.23
N SER A 215 12.84 -21.94 4.00
CA SER A 215 12.10 -22.79 4.92
C SER A 215 10.60 -22.53 4.80
N THR A 216 9.79 -23.57 4.91
CA THR A 216 8.33 -23.49 4.96
C THR A 216 7.79 -23.24 6.37
N ALA A 217 8.64 -23.35 7.40
CA ALA A 217 8.22 -23.36 8.79
C ALA A 217 7.39 -22.12 9.19
N ALA A 218 7.83 -20.91 8.80
CA ALA A 218 7.10 -19.68 9.09
C ALA A 218 5.73 -19.66 8.40
N ARG A 219 5.64 -20.11 7.15
CA ARG A 219 4.40 -20.21 6.39
C ARG A 219 3.43 -21.23 7.01
N GLU A 220 3.89 -22.43 7.29
CA GLU A 220 3.08 -23.50 7.89
C GLU A 220 2.52 -23.05 9.24
N TRP A 221 3.40 -22.48 10.08
CA TRP A 221 2.99 -21.94 11.35
C TRP A 221 1.97 -20.80 11.19
N PHE A 222 2.19 -19.87 10.24
CA PHE A 222 1.29 -18.77 9.99
C PHE A 222 -0.09 -19.27 9.54
N LEU A 223 -0.16 -20.18 8.59
CA LEU A 223 -1.43 -20.74 8.12
C LEU A 223 -2.22 -21.46 9.23
N ALA A 224 -1.52 -22.14 10.14
CA ALA A 224 -2.13 -22.81 11.29
C ALA A 224 -2.63 -21.81 12.37
N ASN A 225 -1.97 -20.68 12.53
CA ASN A 225 -2.26 -19.73 13.61
C ASN A 225 -3.08 -18.49 13.16
N PHE A 226 -3.21 -18.25 11.86
CA PHE A 226 -4.00 -17.14 11.27
C PHE A 226 -4.97 -17.66 10.20
N PRO A 227 -5.90 -18.59 10.53
CA PRO A 227 -6.83 -19.14 9.55
C PRO A 227 -7.73 -18.06 8.92
N GLU A 228 -8.00 -16.97 9.65
CA GLU A 228 -8.75 -15.83 9.16
C GLU A 228 -8.03 -15.07 8.03
N ALA A 229 -6.71 -15.12 7.95
CA ALA A 229 -5.96 -14.49 6.86
C ALA A 229 -6.24 -15.12 5.50
N SER A 230 -6.77 -16.36 5.47
CA SER A 230 -7.17 -17.05 4.25
C SER A 230 -8.48 -16.56 3.64
N ARG A 231 -9.21 -15.67 4.31
CA ARG A 231 -10.48 -15.11 3.81
C ARG A 231 -10.33 -14.38 2.47
N TYR A 232 -9.15 -13.80 2.25
CA TYR A 232 -8.76 -13.21 0.96
C TYR A 232 -7.55 -13.94 0.39
N PRO A 233 -7.70 -15.22 -0.03
CA PRO A 233 -6.59 -15.91 -0.64
C PRO A 233 -6.16 -15.14 -1.90
N VAL A 234 -4.87 -14.94 -2.06
CA VAL A 234 -4.19 -14.36 -3.25
C VAL A 234 -4.68 -14.98 -4.58
N GLY A 235 -5.44 -16.04 -4.52
CA GLY A 235 -6.01 -16.72 -5.68
C GLY A 235 -7.49 -16.47 -6.01
N ILE A 236 -8.31 -15.94 -5.09
CA ILE A 236 -9.75 -15.77 -5.37
C ILE A 236 -9.97 -14.79 -6.52
N PHE A 237 -9.09 -13.80 -6.65
CA PHE A 237 -9.21 -12.75 -7.63
C PHE A 237 -8.31 -12.92 -8.86
N THR A 238 -7.76 -14.10 -9.10
CA THR A 238 -6.91 -14.39 -10.27
C THR A 238 -7.67 -14.37 -11.60
N SER A 239 -8.99 -14.58 -11.60
CA SER A 239 -9.78 -14.48 -12.82
C SER A 239 -10.86 -13.41 -12.72
N LYS A 240 -11.11 -12.72 -13.86
CA LYS A 240 -12.19 -11.73 -13.98
C LYS A 240 -13.55 -12.31 -13.62
N GLN A 241 -13.80 -13.58 -13.98
CA GLN A 241 -15.05 -14.24 -13.72
C GLN A 241 -15.25 -14.51 -12.22
N LYS A 242 -14.28 -15.06 -11.52
CA LYS A 242 -14.39 -15.32 -10.07
C LYS A 242 -14.67 -14.05 -9.27
N ARG A 243 -14.01 -12.92 -9.64
CA ARG A 243 -14.26 -11.62 -9.00
C ARG A 243 -15.67 -11.11 -9.29
N TRP A 244 -16.13 -11.26 -10.51
CA TRP A 244 -17.49 -10.92 -10.88
C TRP A 244 -18.53 -11.75 -10.12
N ASP A 245 -18.32 -13.06 -10.02
CA ASP A 245 -19.22 -13.96 -9.30
C ASP A 245 -19.26 -13.60 -7.80
N PHE A 246 -18.10 -13.26 -7.21
CA PHE A 246 -18.02 -12.75 -5.84
C PHE A 246 -18.87 -11.49 -5.63
N VAL A 247 -18.73 -10.51 -6.50
CA VAL A 247 -19.48 -9.24 -6.42
C VAL A 247 -20.97 -9.50 -6.67
N LYS A 248 -21.31 -10.26 -7.72
CA LYS A 248 -22.69 -10.55 -8.09
C LYS A 248 -23.48 -11.32 -7.03
N GLN A 249 -22.83 -12.20 -6.27
CA GLN A 249 -23.45 -12.91 -5.15
C GLN A 249 -23.81 -11.99 -3.98
N ARG A 250 -23.15 -10.84 -3.85
CA ARG A 250 -23.31 -9.90 -2.73
C ARG A 250 -24.15 -8.67 -3.09
N ILE A 251 -24.19 -8.31 -4.36
CA ILE A 251 -24.93 -7.13 -4.84
C ILE A 251 -26.18 -7.62 -5.56
N ASN A 252 -27.33 -7.47 -4.90
CA ASN A 252 -28.64 -7.82 -5.47
C ASN A 252 -29.26 -6.69 -6.32
N HIS A 253 -28.60 -5.51 -6.39
CA HIS A 253 -29.08 -4.32 -7.09
C HIS A 253 -28.07 -3.88 -8.15
N PRO A 254 -28.48 -3.18 -9.22
CA PRO A 254 -27.57 -2.52 -10.12
C PRO A 254 -26.64 -1.59 -9.32
N LEU A 255 -25.35 -1.62 -9.64
CA LEU A 255 -24.40 -0.64 -9.10
C LEU A 255 -24.76 0.72 -9.70
N SER A 256 -25.51 1.55 -8.97
CA SER A 256 -26.03 2.85 -9.44
C SER A 256 -24.91 3.70 -10.01
N ALA A 257 -23.82 3.80 -9.28
CA ALA A 257 -22.62 4.52 -9.65
C ALA A 257 -21.91 4.02 -10.94
N LEU A 258 -22.21 2.80 -11.38
CA LEU A 258 -21.66 2.18 -12.58
C LEU A 258 -22.72 1.94 -13.66
N SER A 259 -23.89 2.53 -13.55
CA SER A 259 -25.06 2.29 -14.38
C SER A 259 -24.86 2.58 -15.88
N THR A 260 -23.91 3.44 -16.23
CA THR A 260 -23.57 3.75 -17.62
C THR A 260 -22.65 2.71 -18.26
N LEU A 261 -22.10 1.78 -17.47
CA LEU A 261 -21.19 0.72 -17.92
C LEU A 261 -21.98 -0.56 -18.22
N ASN A 262 -21.62 -1.24 -19.29
CA ASN A 262 -22.14 -2.59 -19.55
C ASN A 262 -21.44 -3.62 -18.65
N GLU A 263 -21.98 -4.84 -18.57
CA GLU A 263 -21.46 -5.91 -17.72
C GLU A 263 -19.96 -6.22 -17.96
N ASN A 264 -19.51 -6.23 -19.22
CA ASN A 264 -18.10 -6.47 -19.55
C ASN A 264 -17.18 -5.34 -19.07
N GLU A 265 -17.66 -4.10 -19.13
CA GLU A 265 -16.94 -2.92 -18.65
C GLU A 265 -16.84 -2.93 -17.12
N VAL A 266 -17.95 -3.28 -16.44
CA VAL A 266 -17.96 -3.47 -14.97
C VAL A 266 -17.00 -4.60 -14.58
N LYS A 267 -17.02 -5.76 -15.25
CA LYS A 267 -16.08 -6.85 -15.00
C LYS A 267 -14.62 -6.42 -15.11
N LYS A 268 -14.29 -5.59 -16.13
CA LYS A 268 -12.93 -5.07 -16.32
C LYS A 268 -12.53 -4.13 -15.19
N LEU A 269 -13.44 -3.24 -14.76
CA LEU A 269 -13.21 -2.31 -13.66
C LEU A 269 -13.01 -3.05 -12.34
N LEU A 270 -13.91 -3.98 -12.02
CA LEU A 270 -13.82 -4.78 -10.81
C LEU A 270 -12.60 -5.70 -10.78
N HIS A 271 -12.05 -6.08 -11.95
CA HIS A 271 -10.82 -6.88 -12.01
C HIS A 271 -9.60 -6.16 -11.43
N ILE A 272 -9.56 -4.85 -11.47
CA ILE A 272 -8.49 -4.04 -10.90
C ILE A 272 -8.78 -3.54 -9.48
N ALA A 273 -9.97 -3.87 -8.94
CA ALA A 273 -10.35 -3.51 -7.58
C ALA A 273 -9.71 -4.44 -6.55
N THR A 274 -9.48 -3.93 -5.38
CA THR A 274 -8.92 -4.64 -4.23
C THR A 274 -9.97 -4.74 -3.13
N PRO A 275 -10.29 -5.93 -2.62
CA PRO A 275 -11.20 -6.09 -1.50
C PRO A 275 -10.53 -5.64 -0.20
N VAL A 276 -11.29 -4.96 0.63
CA VAL A 276 -10.89 -4.47 1.95
C VAL A 276 -11.99 -4.75 2.94
N GLU A 277 -11.64 -5.29 4.11
CA GLU A 277 -12.57 -5.41 5.24
C GLU A 277 -12.47 -4.17 6.14
N CYS A 278 -13.62 -3.67 6.58
CA CYS A 278 -13.73 -2.67 7.63
C CYS A 278 -14.70 -3.18 8.69
N ARG A 279 -14.22 -3.35 9.93
CA ARG A 279 -15.05 -3.88 11.02
C ARG A 279 -15.99 -2.83 11.56
N GLN A 280 -17.10 -3.30 12.13
CA GLN A 280 -18.05 -2.46 12.85
C GLN A 280 -17.34 -1.52 13.83
N GLY A 281 -17.72 -0.25 13.83
CA GLY A 281 -17.15 0.81 14.66
C GLY A 281 -15.85 1.42 14.13
N SER A 282 -15.23 0.82 13.09
CA SER A 282 -13.99 1.37 12.51
C SER A 282 -14.30 2.52 11.57
N GLU A 283 -13.51 3.57 11.65
CA GLU A 283 -13.49 4.68 10.70
C GLU A 283 -12.71 4.23 9.47
N PHE A 284 -13.37 4.22 8.31
CA PHE A 284 -12.75 3.84 7.02
C PHE A 284 -12.19 5.04 6.29
N ILE A 285 -12.90 6.15 6.33
CA ILE A 285 -12.49 7.42 5.74
C ILE A 285 -12.57 8.47 6.82
N ARG A 286 -11.53 9.31 6.89
CA ARG A 286 -11.52 10.55 7.65
C ARG A 286 -11.46 11.72 6.69
N GLN A 287 -12.27 12.72 6.95
CA GLN A 287 -12.22 13.98 6.22
C GLN A 287 -10.82 14.60 6.27
N GLY A 288 -10.34 15.09 5.13
CA GLY A 288 -9.00 15.64 4.97
C GLY A 288 -7.91 14.59 4.65
N ASP A 289 -8.20 13.29 4.77
CA ASP A 289 -7.26 12.25 4.33
C ASP A 289 -7.08 12.29 2.81
N VAL A 290 -5.87 11.94 2.36
CA VAL A 290 -5.52 11.87 0.93
C VAL A 290 -6.33 10.78 0.24
N CYS A 291 -7.02 11.15 -0.85
CA CYS A 291 -7.79 10.23 -1.68
C CYS A 291 -7.09 9.98 -3.03
N ASN A 292 -6.79 8.72 -3.32
CA ASN A 292 -6.19 8.22 -4.57
C ASN A 292 -6.96 7.03 -5.16
N GLU A 293 -8.24 6.89 -4.81
CA GLU A 293 -9.05 5.72 -5.11
C GLU A 293 -10.53 6.07 -5.32
N LEU A 294 -11.27 5.04 -5.70
CA LEU A 294 -12.72 4.94 -5.59
C LEU A 294 -13.04 3.75 -4.71
N ASN A 295 -13.91 3.92 -3.73
CA ASN A 295 -14.36 2.89 -2.81
C ASN A 295 -15.81 2.55 -3.06
N LEU A 296 -16.12 1.28 -3.32
CA LEU A 296 -17.46 0.77 -3.57
C LEU A 296 -17.86 -0.18 -2.43
N LEU A 297 -18.96 0.12 -1.73
CA LEU A 297 -19.48 -0.72 -0.66
C LEU A 297 -20.15 -1.98 -1.24
N ILE A 298 -19.67 -3.15 -0.84
CA ILE A 298 -20.19 -4.44 -1.33
C ILE A 298 -21.13 -5.09 -0.32
N THR A 299 -20.78 -5.02 0.96
CA THR A 299 -21.64 -5.50 2.06
C THR A 299 -21.54 -4.56 3.24
N GLY A 300 -22.54 -4.61 4.12
CA GLY A 300 -22.59 -3.79 5.32
C GLY A 300 -23.27 -2.44 5.10
N VAL A 301 -23.10 -1.55 6.07
CA VAL A 301 -23.67 -0.18 6.09
C VAL A 301 -22.62 0.74 6.68
N MET A 302 -22.44 1.91 6.06
CA MET A 302 -21.57 2.97 6.59
C MET A 302 -22.35 4.22 6.91
N ARG A 303 -22.05 4.84 8.02
CA ARG A 303 -22.48 6.19 8.37
C ARG A 303 -21.52 7.18 7.69
N ILE A 304 -22.08 8.08 6.90
CA ILE A 304 -21.35 9.15 6.23
C ILE A 304 -21.69 10.46 6.94
N ALA A 305 -20.67 11.23 7.35
CA ALA A 305 -20.85 12.53 7.99
C ALA A 305 -20.08 13.60 7.21
N SER A 306 -20.76 14.71 6.88
CA SER A 306 -20.16 15.87 6.21
C SER A 306 -19.80 16.98 7.21
N GLN A 307 -19.00 17.97 6.77
CA GLN A 307 -18.63 19.15 7.58
C GLN A 307 -19.82 19.98 8.04
N VAL A 308 -20.87 20.01 7.25
CA VAL A 308 -22.08 20.81 7.57
C VAL A 308 -23.03 20.08 8.52
N GLY A 309 -22.59 18.93 9.07
CA GLY A 309 -23.37 18.15 10.04
C GLY A 309 -24.43 17.25 9.41
N GLU A 310 -24.50 17.15 8.10
CA GLU A 310 -25.36 16.17 7.42
C GLU A 310 -24.86 14.76 7.67
N VAL A 311 -25.75 13.89 8.07
CA VAL A 311 -25.47 12.48 8.31
C VAL A 311 -26.37 11.63 7.41
N SER A 312 -25.75 10.78 6.61
CA SER A 312 -26.44 9.81 5.75
C SER A 312 -25.87 8.41 5.94
N GLN A 313 -26.46 7.42 5.26
CA GLN A 313 -25.97 6.05 5.27
C GLN A 313 -25.69 5.61 3.84
N ALA A 314 -24.47 5.09 3.63
CA ALA A 314 -24.12 4.36 2.43
C ALA A 314 -24.48 2.88 2.61
N LYS A 315 -25.04 2.28 1.57
CA LYS A 315 -25.49 0.90 1.48
C LYS A 315 -24.77 0.15 0.37
N CYS A 316 -25.00 -1.13 0.29
CA CYS A 316 -24.46 -1.98 -0.78
C CYS A 316 -24.73 -1.37 -2.17
N GLY A 317 -23.66 -1.20 -2.95
CA GLY A 317 -23.69 -0.59 -4.28
C GLY A 317 -23.31 0.89 -4.32
N ASP A 318 -23.22 1.57 -3.17
CA ASP A 318 -22.87 2.99 -3.08
C ASP A 318 -21.36 3.22 -3.12
N ILE A 319 -20.96 4.39 -3.65
CA ILE A 319 -19.60 4.88 -3.54
C ILE A 319 -19.43 5.53 -2.16
N ILE A 320 -18.31 5.22 -1.51
CA ILE A 320 -17.98 5.76 -0.20
C ILE A 320 -16.92 6.85 -0.35
N GLY A 321 -17.23 8.04 0.15
CA GLY A 321 -16.29 9.16 0.17
C GLY A 321 -16.07 9.81 -1.20
N THR A 322 -15.01 10.58 -1.29
CA THR A 322 -14.63 11.31 -2.51
C THR A 322 -13.99 10.39 -3.54
N VAL A 323 -14.14 10.69 -4.82
CA VAL A 323 -13.55 9.94 -5.93
C VAL A 323 -12.18 10.51 -6.31
N GLY A 324 -11.11 9.79 -5.97
CA GLY A 324 -9.71 10.15 -6.28
C GLY A 324 -9.10 9.48 -7.52
N LEU A 325 -9.92 8.88 -8.40
CA LEU A 325 -9.43 8.13 -9.58
C LEU A 325 -8.76 9.00 -10.63
N PHE A 326 -9.26 10.22 -10.82
CA PHE A 326 -8.87 11.09 -11.93
C PHE A 326 -7.75 12.05 -11.56
N ALA A 327 -7.68 12.41 -10.30
CA ALA A 327 -6.62 13.21 -9.70
C ALA A 327 -6.55 12.91 -8.21
N GLN A 328 -5.37 13.10 -7.60
CA GLN A 328 -5.25 13.08 -6.15
C GLN A 328 -6.08 14.22 -5.56
N THR A 329 -6.88 13.90 -4.56
CA THR A 329 -7.70 14.86 -3.83
C THR A 329 -7.71 14.50 -2.34
N HIS A 330 -8.62 15.09 -1.57
CA HIS A 330 -8.85 14.77 -0.16
C HIS A 330 -10.30 14.39 0.04
N HIS A 331 -10.57 13.48 0.98
CA HIS A 331 -11.93 13.13 1.35
C HIS A 331 -12.66 14.32 1.98
N GLN A 332 -13.92 14.52 1.60
CA GLN A 332 -14.77 15.62 2.09
C GLN A 332 -15.72 15.18 3.20
N VAL A 333 -15.73 13.89 3.53
CA VAL A 333 -16.61 13.28 4.52
C VAL A 333 -15.85 12.30 5.39
N ASP A 334 -16.41 12.00 6.57
CA ASP A 334 -16.04 10.84 7.38
C ASP A 334 -16.94 9.67 7.01
N ALA A 335 -16.39 8.45 7.00
CA ALA A 335 -17.15 7.22 6.81
C ALA A 335 -16.80 6.19 7.89
N THR A 336 -17.80 5.80 8.69
CA THR A 336 -17.67 4.86 9.81
C THR A 336 -18.55 3.64 9.57
N ALA A 337 -18.02 2.45 9.74
CA ALA A 337 -18.74 1.19 9.59
C ALA A 337 -19.77 1.00 10.72
N VAL A 338 -21.06 0.89 10.36
CA VAL A 338 -22.16 0.60 11.29
C VAL A 338 -22.28 -0.91 11.55
N ALA A 339 -21.87 -1.73 10.58
CA ALA A 339 -21.72 -3.17 10.66
C ALA A 339 -20.42 -3.56 9.96
N ASP A 340 -19.99 -4.82 10.06
CA ASP A 340 -18.84 -5.31 9.28
C ASP A 340 -19.10 -5.08 7.78
N CYS A 341 -18.14 -4.44 7.12
CA CYS A 341 -18.24 -4.03 5.72
C CYS A 341 -17.17 -4.71 4.86
N GLU A 342 -17.56 -5.09 3.65
CA GLU A 342 -16.62 -5.41 2.55
C GLU A 342 -16.68 -4.28 1.51
N ILE A 343 -15.51 -3.78 1.13
CA ILE A 343 -15.34 -2.64 0.24
C ILE A 343 -14.43 -3.07 -0.91
N LEU A 344 -14.74 -2.65 -2.13
CA LEU A 344 -13.82 -2.75 -3.27
C LEU A 344 -13.18 -1.41 -3.52
N THR A 345 -11.87 -1.34 -3.33
CA THR A 345 -11.07 -0.15 -3.60
C THR A 345 -10.41 -0.24 -4.96
N ILE A 346 -10.64 0.73 -5.83
CA ILE A 346 -10.01 0.85 -7.15
C ILE A 346 -8.97 1.95 -7.06
N SER A 347 -7.70 1.61 -7.13
CA SER A 347 -6.62 2.60 -7.04
C SER A 347 -6.50 3.42 -8.33
N ARG A 348 -6.14 4.70 -8.20
CA ARG A 348 -5.85 5.59 -9.33
C ARG A 348 -4.80 5.00 -10.26
N ILE A 349 -3.73 4.42 -9.71
CA ILE A 349 -2.65 3.81 -10.51
C ILE A 349 -3.16 2.64 -11.36
N ALA A 350 -4.01 1.77 -10.78
CA ALA A 350 -4.59 0.65 -11.52
C ALA A 350 -5.57 1.14 -12.58
N PHE A 351 -6.37 2.16 -12.25
CA PHE A 351 -7.30 2.78 -13.19
C PHE A 351 -6.58 3.49 -14.34
N GLU A 352 -5.51 4.26 -14.09
CA GLU A 352 -4.68 4.87 -15.14
C GLU A 352 -4.14 3.83 -16.12
N LYS A 353 -3.68 2.66 -15.61
CA LYS A 353 -3.26 1.55 -16.47
C LYS A 353 -4.41 1.02 -17.32
N LEU A 354 -5.58 0.78 -16.70
CA LEU A 354 -6.77 0.32 -17.43
C LEU A 354 -7.17 1.31 -18.52
N GLN A 355 -7.20 2.60 -18.21
CA GLN A 355 -7.60 3.65 -19.13
C GLN A 355 -6.69 3.76 -20.36
N ARG A 356 -5.39 3.47 -20.24
CA ARG A 356 -4.45 3.42 -21.38
C ARG A 356 -4.85 2.36 -22.41
N PHE A 357 -5.36 1.21 -21.95
CA PHE A 357 -5.78 0.11 -22.82
C PHE A 357 -7.27 0.18 -23.19
N GLN A 358 -8.07 0.94 -22.45
CA GLN A 358 -9.52 1.04 -22.55
C GLN A 358 -9.97 2.51 -22.37
N PRO A 359 -9.61 3.42 -23.30
CA PRO A 359 -9.90 4.85 -23.13
C PRO A 359 -11.40 5.17 -23.07
N ASP A 360 -12.22 4.40 -23.78
CA ASP A 360 -13.69 4.57 -23.78
C ASP A 360 -14.30 4.25 -22.43
N LEU A 361 -13.82 3.20 -21.75
CA LEU A 361 -14.24 2.85 -20.39
C LEU A 361 -13.95 3.99 -19.41
N GLY A 362 -12.75 4.58 -19.51
CA GLY A 362 -12.37 5.72 -18.68
C GLY A 362 -13.28 6.94 -18.88
N ARG A 363 -13.66 7.24 -20.14
CA ARG A 363 -14.60 8.33 -20.45
C ARG A 363 -16.00 8.08 -19.91
N LYS A 364 -16.54 6.87 -20.11
CA LYS A 364 -17.86 6.48 -19.61
C LYS A 364 -17.93 6.54 -18.07
N LEU A 365 -16.90 6.01 -17.38
CA LEU A 365 -16.87 6.06 -15.93
C LEU A 365 -16.83 7.51 -15.42
N ARG A 366 -16.03 8.39 -16.04
CA ARG A 366 -16.02 9.81 -15.69
C ARG A 366 -17.40 10.44 -15.82
N LEU A 367 -18.12 10.18 -16.92
CA LEU A 367 -19.48 10.68 -17.15
C LEU A 367 -20.49 10.10 -16.14
N SER A 368 -20.35 8.83 -15.76
CA SER A 368 -21.20 8.23 -14.74
C SER A 368 -21.07 8.93 -13.39
N LEU A 369 -19.81 9.11 -12.94
CA LEU A 369 -19.50 9.70 -11.64
C LEU A 369 -19.84 11.21 -11.56
N SER A 370 -19.74 11.94 -12.67
CA SER A 370 -20.12 13.36 -12.71
C SER A 370 -21.65 13.62 -12.61
N ARG A 371 -22.47 12.58 -12.79
CA ARG A 371 -23.94 12.68 -12.68
C ARG A 371 -24.46 12.44 -11.26
N GLU A 372 -23.67 11.83 -10.40
CA GLU A 372 -24.02 11.59 -9.00
C GLU A 372 -23.72 12.79 -8.10
N ASP A 373 -22.89 13.74 -8.56
CA ASP A 373 -22.58 14.99 -7.85
C ASP A 373 -23.65 16.12 -8.08
N GLN A 374 -24.75 15.83 -8.79
CA GLN A 374 -25.90 16.72 -9.01
C GLN A 374 -27.16 16.23 -8.28
#